data_ecbe6dbd5cb60fd6b90efbd49a10474e
#
_entry.id   ecbe6dbd5cb60fd6b90efbd49a10474e
#
_cell.length_a   1.000
_cell.length_b   1.000
_cell.length_c   1.000
_cell.angle_alpha   90.00
_cell.angle_beta   90.00
_cell.angle_gamma   90.00
#
_symmetry.space_group_name_H-M   'P 1'
#
loop_
_entity.id
_entity.type
_entity.pdbx_description
1 polymer ?
#
loop_
_entity_poly.entity_id
_entity_poly.type
_entity_poly.pdbx_seq_one_letter_code
_entity_poly.pdbx_strand_id
1 'polypeptide(L)' 'MPGKAFVIRFPSGDFEYDLTVTGRDLPVVGDTMRRKGVLWLVTRITQELVEVVHVERVDPRKAE' A
#
# COMPACT_ATOMS: atom_id res chain seq x y z
N MET A 1 8.34 5.85 19.76
CA MET A 1 7.13 5.11 19.57
C MET A 1 7.18 4.24 18.35
N PRO A 2 6.69 3.07 18.44
CA PRO A 2 6.67 2.21 17.26
C PRO A 2 5.82 2.81 16.16
N GLY A 3 5.95 2.25 15.00
CA GLY A 3 5.19 2.70 13.86
C GLY A 3 3.72 2.38 13.97
N LYS A 4 3.00 2.69 12.92
CA LYS A 4 1.57 2.44 12.86
C LYS A 4 1.28 1.25 11.98
N ALA A 5 0.25 0.52 12.35
CA ALA A 5 -0.22 -0.59 11.53
C ALA A 5 -1.07 -0.07 10.38
N PHE A 6 -0.99 -0.73 9.26
CA PHE A 6 -1.87 -0.45 8.14
C PHE A 6 -2.05 -1.73 7.34
N VAL A 7 -3.07 -1.73 6.49
CA VAL A 7 -3.40 -2.88 5.66
C VAL A 7 -3.27 -2.45 4.21
N ILE A 8 -2.62 -3.27 3.42
CA ILE A 8 -2.56 -3.08 1.97
C ILE A 8 -3.65 -3.96 1.37
N ARG A 9 -4.55 -3.35 0.62
CA ARG A 9 -5.64 -4.06 0.00
C ARG A 9 -5.42 -4.16 -1.49
N PHE A 10 -5.38 -5.39 -1.99
CA PHE A 10 -5.11 -5.65 -3.40
C PHE A 10 -6.40 -5.77 -4.18
N PRO A 11 -6.36 -5.52 -5.49
CA PRO A 11 -7.58 -5.60 -6.30
C PRO A 11 -8.27 -6.96 -6.27
N SER A 12 -7.52 -8.01 -6.01
CA SER A 12 -8.09 -9.34 -5.96
C SER A 12 -8.93 -9.59 -4.70
N GLY A 13 -8.86 -8.67 -3.75
CA GLY A 13 -9.53 -8.85 -2.47
C GLY A 13 -8.62 -9.32 -1.37
N ASP A 14 -7.41 -9.70 -1.70
CA ASP A 14 -6.42 -10.05 -0.69
C ASP A 14 -5.96 -8.81 0.04
N PHE A 15 -5.36 -9.02 1.19
CA PHE A 15 -4.79 -7.91 1.93
C PHE A 15 -3.58 -8.40 2.71
N GLU A 16 -2.74 -7.46 3.13
CA GLU A 16 -1.57 -7.75 3.94
C GLU A 16 -1.49 -6.72 5.05
N TYR A 17 -1.14 -7.16 6.24
CA TYR A 17 -0.82 -6.27 7.35
C TYR A 17 0.63 -5.84 7.23
N ASP A 18 0.88 -4.61 7.59
CA ASP A 18 2.23 -4.10 7.61
C ASP A 18 2.35 -3.05 8.70
N LEU A 19 3.57 -2.63 8.95
CA LEU A 19 3.84 -1.61 9.95
C LEU A 19 4.78 -0.60 9.35
N THR A 20 4.54 0.67 9.68
CA THR A 20 5.53 1.67 9.32
C THR A 20 6.72 1.54 10.24
N VAL A 21 7.86 1.93 9.74
CA VAL A 21 9.07 1.99 10.57
C VAL A 21 9.01 3.28 11.36
N THR A 22 9.54 3.25 12.58
CA THR A 22 9.62 4.44 13.40
C THR A 22 10.21 5.60 12.60
N GLY A 23 9.57 6.73 12.63
CA GLY A 23 10.01 7.90 11.91
C GLY A 23 9.59 7.96 10.47
N ARG A 24 8.84 6.98 10.01
CA ARG A 24 8.34 6.98 8.64
C ARG A 24 6.86 7.22 8.63
N ASP A 25 6.42 7.91 7.61
CA ASP A 25 5.00 8.11 7.41
C ASP A 25 4.37 6.91 6.73
N LEU A 26 3.06 6.83 6.85
CA LEU A 26 2.31 5.84 6.10
C LEU A 26 2.40 6.15 4.61
N PRO A 27 2.19 5.13 3.77
CA PRO A 27 2.13 5.39 2.33
C PRO A 27 1.05 6.41 2.00
N VAL A 28 1.25 7.12 0.92
CA VAL A 28 0.27 8.12 0.48
C VAL A 28 -0.10 7.83 -0.96
N VAL A 29 -1.21 8.40 -1.39
CA VAL A 29 -1.68 8.23 -2.75
C VAL A 29 -0.59 8.71 -3.72
N GLY A 30 -0.31 7.88 -4.71
CA GLY A 30 0.74 8.16 -5.67
C GLY A 30 2.04 7.43 -5.40
N ASP A 31 2.19 6.89 -4.20
CA ASP A 31 3.38 6.09 -3.89
C ASP A 31 3.32 4.77 -4.61
N THR A 32 4.49 4.19 -4.83
CA THR A 32 4.58 2.84 -5.34
C THR A 32 5.26 1.96 -4.32
N MET A 33 4.94 0.70 -4.38
CA MET A 33 5.57 -0.27 -3.49
C MET A 33 5.69 -1.60 -4.22
N ARG A 34 6.66 -2.38 -3.80
CA ARG A 34 6.87 -3.68 -4.41
C ARG A 34 6.49 -4.76 -3.42
N ARG A 35 5.60 -5.64 -3.85
CA ARG A 35 5.17 -6.77 -3.03
C ARG A 35 5.06 -7.99 -3.91
N LYS A 36 5.61 -9.11 -3.45
CA LYS A 36 5.53 -10.37 -4.16
C LYS A 36 6.06 -10.26 -5.58
N GLY A 37 7.10 -9.46 -5.75
CA GLY A 37 7.69 -9.29 -7.06
C GLY A 37 6.89 -8.44 -8.03
N VAL A 38 5.85 -7.79 -7.56
CA VAL A 38 4.99 -6.95 -8.41
C VAL A 38 5.02 -5.53 -7.87
N LEU A 39 5.00 -4.58 -8.77
CA LEU A 39 4.95 -3.18 -8.42
C LEU A 39 3.50 -2.74 -8.31
N TRP A 40 3.19 -2.07 -7.21
CA TRP A 40 1.82 -1.62 -6.92
C TRP A 40 1.81 -0.12 -6.73
N LEU A 41 0.73 0.51 -7.16
CA LEU A 41 0.53 1.95 -7.03
C LEU A 41 -0.59 2.19 -6.04
N VAL A 42 -0.35 3.08 -5.08
CA VAL A 42 -1.36 3.46 -4.10
C VAL A 42 -2.34 4.42 -4.77
N THR A 43 -3.60 4.01 -4.84
CA THR A 43 -4.61 4.79 -5.53
C THR A 43 -5.58 5.46 -4.57
N ARG A 44 -5.73 4.93 -3.35
CA ARG A 44 -6.66 5.49 -2.40
C ARG A 44 -6.29 5.02 -1.00
N ILE A 45 -6.61 5.82 -0.01
CA ILE A 45 -6.40 5.45 1.37
C ILE A 45 -7.68 5.75 2.13
N THR A 46 -8.14 4.77 2.90
CA THR A 46 -9.33 4.93 3.74
C THR A 46 -8.94 4.63 5.17
N GLN A 47 -9.74 5.15 6.09
CA GLN A 47 -9.51 4.98 7.51
C GLN A 47 -10.64 4.14 8.06
N GLU A 48 -10.32 2.95 8.54
CA GLU A 48 -11.30 2.09 9.18
C GLU A 48 -10.78 1.79 10.58
N LEU A 49 -10.78 0.54 10.99
CA LEU A 49 -10.14 0.23 12.26
C LEU A 49 -8.65 0.52 12.19
N VAL A 50 -8.09 0.34 11.03
CA VAL A 50 -6.71 0.74 10.74
C VAL A 50 -6.72 1.45 9.41
N GLU A 51 -5.59 2.03 9.08
CA GLU A 51 -5.44 2.67 7.77
C GLU A 51 -5.45 1.60 6.70
N VAL A 52 -6.23 1.80 5.65
CA VAL A 52 -6.32 0.85 4.56
C VAL A 52 -5.78 1.50 3.30
N VAL A 53 -4.72 0.92 2.76
CA VAL A 53 -4.03 1.44 1.60
C VAL A 53 -4.46 0.60 0.40
N HIS A 54 -5.22 1.21 -0.50
CA HIS A 54 -5.71 0.52 -1.69
C HIS A 54 -4.70 0.70 -2.82
N VAL A 55 -4.37 -0.39 -3.49
CA VAL A 55 -3.33 -0.36 -4.51
C VAL A 55 -3.85 -0.98 -5.79
N GLU A 56 -3.18 -0.66 -6.88
CA GLU A 56 -3.43 -1.28 -8.17
C GLU A 56 -2.10 -1.72 -8.75
N ARG A 57 -2.16 -2.76 -9.55
CA ARG A 57 -0.97 -3.28 -10.16
C ARG A 57 -0.48 -2.33 -11.25
N VAL A 58 0.80 -2.06 -11.23
CA VAL A 58 1.42 -1.27 -12.28
C VAL A 58 1.95 -2.23 -13.34
N ASP A 59 1.43 -2.11 -14.54
CA ASP A 59 1.88 -2.94 -15.63
C ASP A 59 3.01 -2.23 -16.35
N PRO A 60 4.23 -2.74 -16.29
CA PRO A 60 5.36 -2.06 -16.90
C PRO A 60 5.18 -1.81 -18.39
N ARG A 61 4.45 -2.66 -19.05
CA ARG A 61 4.24 -2.47 -20.47
C ARG A 61 3.37 -1.29 -20.79
N LYS A 62 2.45 -1.00 -19.90
CA LYS A 62 1.57 0.13 -20.11
C LYS A 62 2.14 1.40 -19.61
N ALA A 63 3.11 1.31 -18.75
CA ALA A 63 3.64 2.50 -18.12
C ALA A 63 4.48 3.34 -19.04
N GLU A 64 4.82 2.81 -20.21
CA GLU A 64 5.72 3.53 -21.05
C GLU A 64 5.07 4.61 -21.85
#